data_f17fd90a914a0ab52084ecbd3ac2fd75
#
_entry.id   f17fd90a914a0ab52084ecbd3ac2fd75
#
_cell.length_a   1.000
_cell.length_b   1.000
_cell.length_c   1.000
_cell.angle_alpha   90.00
_cell.angle_beta   90.00
_cell.angle_gamma   90.00
#
_symmetry.space_group_name_H-M   'P 1'
#
loop_
_entity.id
_entity.type
_entity.pdbx_description
1 polymer ?
#
loop_
_entity_poly.entity_id
_entity_poly.type
_entity_poly.pdbx_seq_one_letter_code
_entity_poly.pdbx_strand_id
1 'polypeptide(L)'
;MRYLLNILLIICVVLSTYASDIECVGSATQVINGKDTLFVFKEEIHLRSKVGNVDWYSTDGTRIASNTDEIYPDEGAYYIVTGTRKSTPVYVFLYKEIDPNLSLSILPECERTTLTLTGNIEPITYKRMDATTGIYERECTIQYNALAWNTEEWVDSAAQVLTTLHTGDYDLPPLYGPTPITLCYDATIREALGLDSTCIRAELLESEVKAVKFELTSLATTRGKEGEKSNERNRPTSQLLIESSEYSGPLEVAFYSNPTPGVLYYDWHIYHGADLIITRNDKDIRYTFSSPGSYRVLCKVNNASCTADSMEVKINISESYLAVPNVFTPNGDGMNDEFRVAYRSLKEFHIWVYNRWGKLVYESTDPAKGWDGTINGRPAAEGAYFYVVRAKGTDADKYADYIGLKATYNKKKLEADKSVIGIYQMSGDINLIRGSRK
;
A
#
# COMPACT_ATOMS: atom_id res chain seq x y z
N MET A 1 1.89 10.59 -3.43
CA MET A 1 2.04 11.23 -4.75
C MET A 1 3.51 11.45 -5.12
N ARG A 2 4.37 10.38 -5.13
CA ARG A 2 5.80 10.48 -5.51
C ARG A 2 6.43 9.17 -6.01
N TYR A 3 5.65 8.14 -6.33
CA TYR A 3 6.15 6.84 -6.85
C TYR A 3 5.63 6.42 -8.23
N LEU A 4 4.96 7.32 -8.96
CA LEU A 4 4.41 7.03 -10.30
C LEU A 4 5.21 7.67 -11.46
N LEU A 5 6.47 8.09 -11.22
CA LEU A 5 7.25 8.81 -12.25
C LEU A 5 8.54 8.11 -12.68
N ASN A 6 8.79 6.86 -12.30
CA ASN A 6 10.08 6.20 -12.58
C ASN A 6 10.05 4.96 -13.50
N ILE A 7 8.94 4.68 -14.18
CA ILE A 7 8.88 3.54 -15.14
C ILE A 7 8.84 4.01 -16.62
N LEU A 8 8.76 5.31 -16.87
CA LEU A 8 8.66 5.82 -18.25
C LEU A 8 9.95 6.45 -18.79
N LEU A 9 11.13 6.16 -18.24
CA LEU A 9 12.37 6.83 -18.65
C LEU A 9 13.56 5.91 -18.97
N ILE A 10 13.34 4.65 -19.36
CA ILE A 10 14.43 3.75 -19.77
C ILE A 10 14.29 3.22 -21.22
N ILE A 11 13.37 3.73 -22.02
CA ILE A 11 13.29 3.33 -23.44
C ILE A 11 13.82 4.42 -24.40
N CYS A 12 14.55 5.40 -23.92
CA CYS A 12 15.00 6.46 -24.82
C CYS A 12 16.47 6.83 -24.67
N VAL A 13 17.39 5.88 -24.56
CA VAL A 13 18.83 6.14 -24.83
C VAL A 13 19.55 4.82 -25.15
N VAL A 14 19.37 4.23 -26.30
CA VAL A 14 20.43 3.57 -27.09
C VAL A 14 20.02 3.62 -28.58
N LEU A 15 19.80 4.80 -29.10
CA LEU A 15 19.71 5.04 -30.51
C LEU A 15 20.87 5.97 -30.93
N SER A 16 22.07 5.46 -30.92
CA SER A 16 23.14 6.06 -31.74
C SER A 16 24.44 5.34 -31.47
N THR A 17 24.82 4.35 -32.30
CA THR A 17 26.24 4.16 -32.68
C THR A 17 26.44 3.09 -33.76
N TYR A 18 25.43 2.41 -34.25
CA TYR A 18 25.59 1.52 -35.41
C TYR A 18 24.66 1.96 -36.55
N ALA A 19 24.95 3.17 -37.09
CA ALA A 19 24.35 3.55 -38.36
C ALA A 19 24.96 2.65 -39.44
N SER A 20 24.26 1.63 -39.88
CA SER A 20 24.63 0.85 -41.07
C SER A 20 24.66 1.81 -42.27
N ASP A 21 25.68 1.67 -43.12
CA ASP A 21 25.74 2.35 -44.42
C ASP A 21 24.60 1.83 -45.38
N ILE A 22 23.85 0.84 -44.95
CA ILE A 22 22.74 0.23 -45.64
C ILE A 22 21.44 0.51 -44.88
N GLU A 23 20.36 0.82 -45.59
CA GLU A 23 19.00 0.94 -45.08
C GLU A 23 18.04 -0.02 -45.78
N CYS A 24 16.95 -0.33 -45.13
CA CYS A 24 15.82 -1.03 -45.77
C CYS A 24 14.82 -0.06 -46.34
N VAL A 25 14.17 -0.42 -47.44
CA VAL A 25 13.18 0.38 -48.16
C VAL A 25 11.86 -0.41 -48.23
N GLY A 26 10.72 0.29 -48.16
CA GLY A 26 9.39 -0.34 -48.25
C GLY A 26 8.88 -0.91 -46.93
N SER A 27 8.11 -1.99 -46.96
CA SER A 27 7.48 -2.63 -45.81
C SER A 27 8.50 -3.49 -45.06
N ALA A 28 9.38 -2.83 -44.31
CA ALA A 28 10.45 -3.47 -43.57
C ALA A 28 10.70 -2.77 -42.25
N THR A 29 11.28 -3.47 -41.28
CA THR A 29 11.73 -2.89 -40.03
C THR A 29 13.17 -3.29 -39.72
N GLN A 30 13.88 -2.39 -39.03
CA GLN A 30 15.23 -2.63 -38.55
C GLN A 30 15.19 -3.07 -37.10
N VAL A 31 15.86 -4.17 -36.79
CA VAL A 31 16.03 -4.68 -35.43
C VAL A 31 17.52 -4.80 -35.11
N ILE A 32 17.92 -4.48 -33.89
CA ILE A 32 19.30 -4.65 -33.42
C ILE A 32 19.36 -5.90 -32.51
N ASN A 33 20.21 -6.85 -32.87
CA ASN A 33 20.45 -8.05 -32.10
C ASN A 33 21.92 -8.12 -31.64
N GLY A 34 22.18 -7.55 -30.47
CA GLY A 34 23.55 -7.35 -29.98
C GLY A 34 24.35 -6.40 -30.86
N LYS A 35 25.30 -6.91 -31.66
CA LYS A 35 26.11 -6.13 -32.61
C LYS A 35 25.60 -6.22 -34.05
N ASP A 36 24.60 -7.10 -34.28
CA ASP A 36 24.12 -7.38 -35.63
C ASP A 36 22.93 -6.47 -35.94
N THR A 37 22.90 -5.96 -37.17
CA THR A 37 21.74 -5.22 -37.71
C THR A 37 20.91 -6.17 -38.55
N LEU A 38 19.66 -6.39 -38.15
CA LEU A 38 18.70 -7.25 -38.85
C LEU A 38 17.67 -6.39 -39.53
N PHE A 39 17.35 -6.71 -40.78
CA PHE A 39 16.24 -6.15 -41.52
C PHE A 39 15.18 -7.23 -41.76
N VAL A 40 13.97 -6.96 -41.28
CA VAL A 40 12.84 -7.88 -41.38
C VAL A 40 11.84 -7.32 -42.39
N PHE A 41 11.50 -8.11 -43.37
CA PHE A 41 10.60 -7.74 -44.48
C PHE A 41 9.30 -8.57 -44.42
N LYS A 42 8.22 -7.96 -44.93
CA LYS A 42 6.94 -8.67 -45.08
C LYS A 42 6.84 -9.47 -46.38
N GLU A 43 7.31 -8.87 -47.47
CA GLU A 43 7.15 -9.42 -48.83
C GLU A 43 8.49 -9.48 -49.57
N GLU A 44 8.93 -8.38 -50.18
CA GLU A 44 10.17 -8.32 -50.94
C GLU A 44 11.28 -7.61 -50.14
N ILE A 45 12.48 -8.14 -50.25
CA ILE A 45 13.68 -7.54 -49.65
C ILE A 45 14.17 -6.41 -50.54
N HIS A 46 14.22 -5.20 -50.05
CA HIS A 46 14.72 -4.04 -50.76
C HIS A 46 15.73 -3.28 -49.91
N LEU A 47 16.98 -3.23 -50.35
CA LEU A 47 18.06 -2.55 -49.66
C LEU A 47 18.57 -1.39 -50.47
N ARG A 48 18.92 -0.29 -49.76
CA ARG A 48 19.53 0.93 -50.33
C ARG A 48 20.82 1.28 -49.61
N SER A 49 21.79 1.73 -50.36
CA SER A 49 23.03 2.32 -49.85
C SER A 49 22.83 3.80 -49.49
N LYS A 50 23.18 4.20 -48.30
CA LYS A 50 23.21 5.61 -47.85
C LYS A 50 24.35 6.43 -48.43
N VAL A 51 25.33 5.78 -49.02
CA VAL A 51 26.52 6.40 -49.55
C VAL A 51 26.56 6.52 -51.09
N GLY A 52 25.41 6.25 -51.75
CA GLY A 52 25.25 6.30 -53.21
C GLY A 52 25.60 4.97 -53.89
N ASN A 53 25.98 5.07 -55.17
CA ASN A 53 26.29 3.88 -55.98
C ASN A 53 27.53 3.16 -55.42
N VAL A 54 27.40 1.86 -55.16
CA VAL A 54 28.41 1.01 -54.55
C VAL A 54 28.44 -0.35 -55.18
N ASP A 55 29.42 -1.17 -54.82
CA ASP A 55 29.40 -2.62 -55.10
C ASP A 55 28.83 -3.37 -53.91
N TRP A 56 27.87 -4.25 -54.17
CA TRP A 56 27.20 -5.08 -53.16
C TRP A 56 27.75 -6.48 -53.17
N TYR A 57 27.92 -7.03 -51.97
CA TYR A 57 28.46 -8.37 -51.75
C TYR A 57 27.61 -9.16 -50.77
N SER A 58 27.48 -10.44 -51.00
CA SER A 58 27.02 -11.38 -49.97
C SER A 58 28.17 -11.74 -49.02
N THR A 59 27.81 -12.34 -47.86
CA THR A 59 28.83 -12.67 -46.84
C THR A 59 29.86 -13.70 -47.26
N ASP A 60 29.58 -14.50 -48.27
CA ASP A 60 30.55 -15.45 -48.88
C ASP A 60 31.58 -14.73 -49.80
N GLY A 61 31.45 -13.40 -50.00
CA GLY A 61 32.29 -12.61 -50.84
C GLY A 61 31.88 -12.56 -52.30
N THR A 62 30.77 -13.13 -52.67
CA THR A 62 30.22 -13.04 -54.03
C THR A 62 29.68 -11.63 -54.29
N ARG A 63 30.07 -11.00 -55.39
CA ARG A 63 29.52 -9.71 -55.80
C ARG A 63 28.15 -9.87 -56.39
N ILE A 64 27.14 -9.27 -55.74
CA ILE A 64 25.72 -9.33 -56.12
C ILE A 64 25.38 -8.29 -57.19
N ALA A 65 25.85 -7.05 -56.99
CA ALA A 65 25.62 -5.96 -57.89
C ALA A 65 26.78 -4.97 -57.86
N SER A 66 26.91 -4.15 -58.91
CA SER A 66 28.01 -3.24 -59.11
C SER A 66 27.48 -1.87 -59.52
N ASN A 67 28.04 -0.81 -58.92
CA ASN A 67 27.74 0.59 -59.20
C ASN A 67 26.23 0.93 -59.14
N THR A 68 25.55 0.44 -58.12
CA THR A 68 24.13 0.74 -57.86
C THR A 68 23.93 1.10 -56.41
N ASP A 69 22.94 1.95 -56.13
CA ASP A 69 22.55 2.32 -54.79
C ASP A 69 21.44 1.42 -54.21
N GLU A 70 20.76 0.64 -55.03
CA GLU A 70 19.65 -0.26 -54.65
C GLU A 70 19.85 -1.68 -55.14
N ILE A 71 19.40 -2.65 -54.34
CA ILE A 71 19.33 -4.05 -54.72
C ILE A 71 18.04 -4.72 -54.16
N TYR A 72 17.60 -5.80 -54.81
CA TYR A 72 16.50 -6.69 -54.40
C TYR A 72 17.05 -8.12 -54.23
N PRO A 73 17.75 -8.36 -53.09
CA PRO A 73 18.38 -9.66 -52.87
C PRO A 73 17.42 -10.68 -52.26
N ASP A 74 17.84 -11.92 -52.19
CA ASP A 74 17.20 -12.97 -51.40
C ASP A 74 17.46 -12.80 -49.88
N GLU A 75 16.86 -13.68 -49.06
CA GLU A 75 17.24 -13.75 -47.63
C GLU A 75 18.72 -14.08 -47.49
N GLY A 76 19.38 -13.36 -46.58
CA GLY A 76 20.83 -13.57 -46.40
C GLY A 76 21.52 -12.43 -45.64
N ALA A 77 22.81 -12.33 -45.88
CA ALA A 77 23.59 -11.30 -45.28
C ALA A 77 24.45 -10.53 -46.33
N TYR A 78 24.45 -9.22 -46.25
CA TYR A 78 24.97 -8.34 -47.25
C TYR A 78 25.82 -7.21 -46.66
N TYR A 79 26.84 -6.82 -47.41
CA TYR A 79 27.64 -5.64 -47.12
C TYR A 79 27.99 -4.86 -48.39
N ILE A 80 28.32 -3.61 -48.24
CA ILE A 80 28.77 -2.77 -49.38
C ILE A 80 30.27 -2.44 -49.28
N VAL A 81 30.86 -2.21 -50.45
CA VAL A 81 32.27 -1.79 -50.57
C VAL A 81 32.32 -0.43 -51.20
N THR A 82 32.98 0.54 -50.54
CA THR A 82 33.23 1.87 -51.03
C THR A 82 34.74 2.12 -51.06
N GLY A 83 35.31 2.05 -52.25
CA GLY A 83 36.77 2.08 -52.41
C GLY A 83 37.42 0.84 -51.75
N THR A 84 38.18 1.02 -50.70
CA THR A 84 38.79 -0.07 -49.92
C THR A 84 38.04 -0.39 -48.62
N ARG A 85 37.01 0.35 -48.29
CA ARG A 85 36.25 0.20 -47.05
C ARG A 85 35.04 -0.75 -47.25
N LYS A 86 34.96 -1.74 -46.36
CA LYS A 86 33.76 -2.60 -46.24
C LYS A 86 32.85 -2.01 -45.15
N SER A 87 31.53 -1.98 -45.39
CA SER A 87 30.56 -1.68 -44.35
C SER A 87 30.42 -2.79 -43.33
N THR A 88 29.78 -2.51 -42.20
CA THR A 88 29.20 -3.57 -41.34
C THR A 88 28.15 -4.34 -42.14
N PRO A 89 28.12 -5.65 -42.00
CA PRO A 89 27.08 -6.46 -42.68
C PRO A 89 25.68 -6.21 -42.10
N VAL A 90 24.68 -6.37 -42.93
CA VAL A 90 23.29 -6.42 -42.52
C VAL A 90 22.75 -7.81 -42.83
N TYR A 91 21.84 -8.28 -42.00
CA TYR A 91 21.23 -9.61 -42.14
C TYR A 91 19.75 -9.41 -42.43
N VAL A 92 19.24 -10.04 -43.47
CA VAL A 92 17.88 -9.81 -43.94
C VAL A 92 17.10 -11.12 -44.01
N PHE A 93 15.83 -11.06 -43.62
CA PHE A 93 14.93 -12.21 -43.71
C PHE A 93 13.48 -11.74 -43.89
N LEU A 94 12.65 -12.66 -44.44
CA LEU A 94 11.22 -12.46 -44.51
C LEU A 94 10.57 -12.92 -43.21
N TYR A 95 9.63 -12.12 -42.71
CA TYR A 95 8.89 -12.47 -41.52
C TYR A 95 8.06 -13.75 -41.76
N LYS A 96 8.27 -14.73 -40.90
CA LYS A 96 7.49 -15.98 -40.91
C LYS A 96 6.58 -16.00 -39.69
N GLU A 97 5.30 -16.25 -39.99
CA GLU A 97 4.32 -16.44 -38.92
C GLU A 97 4.71 -17.66 -38.05
N ILE A 98 4.35 -17.60 -36.78
CA ILE A 98 4.48 -18.72 -35.86
C ILE A 98 3.30 -19.67 -36.10
N ASP A 99 3.52 -20.97 -35.91
CA ASP A 99 2.46 -21.98 -35.96
C ASP A 99 1.29 -21.57 -35.03
N PRO A 100 0.05 -21.45 -35.55
CA PRO A 100 -1.10 -21.06 -34.75
C PRO A 100 -1.53 -22.05 -33.67
N ASN A 101 -0.90 -23.23 -33.58
CA ASN A 101 -1.24 -24.27 -32.61
C ASN A 101 -0.57 -24.11 -31.26
N LEU A 102 -0.25 -22.87 -30.88
CA LEU A 102 0.22 -22.55 -29.54
C LEU A 102 -0.95 -22.58 -28.55
N SER A 103 -0.74 -23.12 -27.36
CA SER A 103 -1.72 -23.08 -26.28
C SER A 103 -1.07 -22.61 -24.97
N LEU A 104 -1.85 -21.85 -24.19
CA LEU A 104 -1.45 -21.26 -22.93
C LEU A 104 -2.28 -21.86 -21.79
N SER A 105 -1.63 -22.38 -20.77
CA SER A 105 -2.28 -22.87 -19.55
C SER A 105 -1.80 -22.09 -18.34
N ILE A 106 -2.62 -22.04 -17.28
CA ILE A 106 -2.38 -21.26 -16.07
C ILE A 106 -2.35 -22.22 -14.88
N LEU A 107 -1.31 -22.12 -14.06
CA LEU A 107 -1.20 -22.81 -12.77
C LEU A 107 -1.04 -21.77 -11.66
N PRO A 108 -2.14 -21.40 -10.97
CA PRO A 108 -2.06 -20.47 -9.84
C PRO A 108 -1.51 -21.17 -8.59
N GLU A 109 -0.60 -20.50 -7.88
CA GLU A 109 -0.02 -20.92 -6.61
C GLU A 109 -0.15 -19.78 -5.58
N CYS A 110 0.31 -20.00 -4.34
CA CYS A 110 0.20 -19.00 -3.28
C CYS A 110 1.11 -17.78 -3.50
N GLU A 111 2.32 -18.02 -4.00
CA GLU A 111 3.37 -17.00 -4.10
C GLU A 111 3.66 -16.57 -5.55
N ARG A 112 3.11 -17.27 -6.53
CA ARG A 112 3.28 -16.98 -7.96
C ARG A 112 2.15 -17.58 -8.78
N THR A 113 2.07 -17.17 -10.04
CA THR A 113 1.24 -17.81 -11.05
C THR A 113 2.13 -18.22 -12.21
N THR A 114 2.16 -19.51 -12.53
CA THR A 114 2.96 -20.04 -13.63
C THR A 114 2.08 -20.15 -14.88
N LEU A 115 2.53 -19.55 -15.98
CA LEU A 115 1.94 -19.71 -17.31
C LEU A 115 2.80 -20.68 -18.10
N THR A 116 2.20 -21.73 -18.64
CA THR A 116 2.92 -22.68 -19.51
C THR A 116 2.47 -22.53 -20.94
N LEU A 117 3.39 -22.12 -21.81
CA LEU A 117 3.18 -22.06 -23.26
C LEU A 117 3.65 -23.37 -23.92
N THR A 118 2.74 -24.02 -24.61
CA THR A 118 3.04 -25.27 -25.37
C THR A 118 2.82 -25.07 -26.85
N GLY A 119 3.56 -25.84 -27.67
CA GLY A 119 3.55 -25.75 -29.12
C GLY A 119 4.95 -25.77 -29.72
N ASN A 120 5.09 -25.35 -30.95
CA ASN A 120 6.39 -25.24 -31.62
C ASN A 120 6.68 -23.79 -31.98
N ILE A 121 7.83 -23.28 -31.50
CA ILE A 121 8.33 -21.95 -31.84
C ILE A 121 9.70 -22.11 -32.44
N GLU A 122 9.78 -21.86 -33.76
CA GLU A 122 11.05 -21.88 -34.45
C GLU A 122 11.80 -20.55 -34.23
N PRO A 123 13.06 -20.58 -33.74
CA PRO A 123 13.86 -19.40 -33.65
C PRO A 123 14.25 -18.88 -35.05
N ILE A 124 14.34 -17.57 -35.21
CA ILE A 124 14.88 -16.95 -36.42
C ILE A 124 16.40 -17.05 -36.36
N THR A 125 16.96 -17.81 -37.31
CA THR A 125 18.41 -18.04 -37.42
C THR A 125 18.97 -17.39 -38.67
N TYR A 126 20.17 -16.81 -38.56
CA TYR A 126 20.90 -16.23 -39.69
C TYR A 126 22.40 -16.55 -39.61
N LYS A 127 23.06 -16.64 -40.76
CA LYS A 127 24.50 -16.90 -40.81
C LYS A 127 25.28 -15.60 -40.83
N ARG A 128 26.24 -15.47 -39.90
CA ARG A 128 27.15 -14.34 -39.82
C ARG A 128 28.30 -14.54 -40.83
N MET A 129 29.05 -13.45 -41.07
CA MET A 129 30.23 -13.43 -41.94
C MET A 129 31.34 -14.41 -41.51
N ASP A 130 31.46 -14.70 -40.23
CA ASP A 130 32.40 -15.66 -39.65
C ASP A 130 31.89 -17.12 -39.69
N ALA A 131 30.83 -17.36 -40.45
CA ALA A 131 30.13 -18.63 -40.57
C ALA A 131 29.43 -19.12 -39.28
N THR A 132 29.44 -18.36 -38.21
CA THR A 132 28.64 -18.67 -37.02
C THR A 132 27.17 -18.42 -37.27
N THR A 133 26.30 -19.11 -36.50
CA THR A 133 24.86 -18.89 -36.55
C THR A 133 24.46 -17.86 -35.52
N GLY A 134 23.83 -16.77 -35.95
CA GLY A 134 23.12 -15.83 -35.10
C GLY A 134 21.69 -16.34 -34.86
N ILE A 135 21.18 -16.07 -33.67
CA ILE A 135 19.78 -16.37 -33.29
C ILE A 135 19.15 -15.03 -32.89
N TYR A 136 18.00 -14.74 -33.48
CA TYR A 136 17.14 -13.68 -33.01
C TYR A 136 16.03 -14.30 -32.17
N GLU A 137 16.05 -13.96 -30.88
CA GLU A 137 15.04 -14.39 -29.93
C GLU A 137 13.80 -13.51 -30.10
N ARG A 138 12.68 -14.15 -30.39
CA ARG A 138 11.41 -13.46 -30.52
C ARG A 138 10.98 -12.90 -29.16
N GLU A 139 10.31 -11.75 -29.15
CA GLU A 139 9.76 -11.14 -27.96
C GLU A 139 8.29 -11.51 -27.76
N CYS A 140 7.85 -11.52 -26.51
CA CYS A 140 6.41 -11.55 -26.19
C CYS A 140 6.08 -10.60 -25.04
N THR A 141 4.85 -10.10 -25.07
CA THR A 141 4.26 -9.29 -24.01
C THR A 141 3.12 -10.07 -23.38
N ILE A 142 3.22 -10.31 -22.08
CA ILE A 142 2.16 -10.92 -21.28
C ILE A 142 1.39 -9.80 -20.59
N GLN A 143 0.09 -9.74 -20.82
CA GLN A 143 -0.82 -8.74 -20.27
C GLN A 143 -1.86 -9.42 -19.37
N TYR A 144 -2.12 -8.85 -18.22
CA TYR A 144 -3.11 -9.35 -17.25
C TYR A 144 -3.58 -8.21 -16.34
N ASN A 145 -4.66 -8.43 -15.59
CA ASN A 145 -5.05 -7.50 -14.53
C ASN A 145 -4.61 -8.07 -13.17
N ALA A 146 -3.92 -7.25 -12.41
CA ALA A 146 -3.61 -7.52 -11.01
C ALA A 146 -4.58 -6.75 -10.12
N LEU A 147 -4.94 -7.29 -8.94
CA LEU A 147 -5.68 -6.53 -7.95
C LEU A 147 -4.73 -5.60 -7.18
N ALA A 148 -5.10 -4.32 -7.09
CA ALA A 148 -4.40 -3.30 -6.32
C ALA A 148 -5.35 -2.65 -5.33
N TRP A 149 -4.88 -2.37 -4.11
CA TRP A 149 -5.66 -1.66 -3.08
C TRP A 149 -5.56 -0.14 -3.31
N ASN A 150 -6.72 0.53 -3.45
CA ASN A 150 -6.78 1.98 -3.69
C ASN A 150 -7.06 2.80 -2.43
N THR A 151 -6.95 2.22 -1.23
CA THR A 151 -7.30 2.73 0.09
C THR A 151 -8.75 2.51 0.53
N GLU A 152 -9.63 2.10 -0.37
CA GLU A 152 -11.05 1.85 -0.10
C GLU A 152 -11.48 0.44 -0.53
N GLU A 153 -11.02 0.00 -1.71
CA GLU A 153 -11.38 -1.29 -2.30
C GLU A 153 -10.26 -1.86 -3.19
N TRP A 154 -10.37 -3.15 -3.50
CA TRP A 154 -9.52 -3.80 -4.48
C TRP A 154 -10.01 -3.49 -5.89
N VAL A 155 -9.13 -2.93 -6.71
CA VAL A 155 -9.43 -2.55 -8.09
C VAL A 155 -8.50 -3.25 -9.06
N ASP A 156 -8.99 -3.49 -10.28
CA ASP A 156 -8.17 -4.02 -11.35
C ASP A 156 -7.11 -2.99 -11.78
N SER A 157 -5.89 -3.45 -11.86
CA SER A 157 -4.74 -2.70 -12.33
C SER A 157 -4.06 -3.45 -13.47
N ALA A 158 -4.07 -2.85 -14.66
CA ALA A 158 -3.42 -3.44 -15.82
C ALA A 158 -1.92 -3.61 -15.58
N ALA A 159 -1.41 -4.80 -15.85
CA ALA A 159 -0.01 -5.16 -15.75
C ALA A 159 0.48 -5.81 -17.04
N GLN A 160 1.75 -5.59 -17.35
CA GLN A 160 2.38 -6.26 -18.49
C GLN A 160 3.82 -6.65 -18.19
N VAL A 161 4.27 -7.73 -18.77
CA VAL A 161 5.65 -8.24 -18.72
C VAL A 161 6.13 -8.42 -20.15
N LEU A 162 7.26 -7.79 -20.49
CA LEU A 162 7.97 -8.02 -21.75
C LEU A 162 9.07 -9.04 -21.49
N THR A 163 9.11 -10.11 -22.28
CA THR A 163 10.10 -11.19 -22.15
C THR A 163 10.35 -11.87 -23.50
N THR A 164 11.28 -12.81 -23.51
CA THR A 164 11.56 -13.64 -24.71
C THR A 164 10.48 -14.70 -24.88
N LEU A 165 10.03 -14.89 -26.11
CA LEU A 165 9.08 -15.93 -26.47
C LEU A 165 9.78 -17.30 -26.55
N HIS A 166 9.34 -18.21 -25.70
CA HIS A 166 9.80 -19.62 -25.72
C HIS A 166 8.67 -20.56 -25.29
N THR A 167 8.76 -21.80 -25.62
CA THR A 167 7.89 -22.84 -25.04
C THR A 167 8.37 -23.18 -23.65
N GLY A 168 7.44 -23.36 -22.69
CA GLY A 168 7.72 -23.62 -21.29
C GLY A 168 7.06 -22.61 -20.37
N ASP A 169 7.65 -22.40 -19.20
CA ASP A 169 7.03 -21.67 -18.11
C ASP A 169 7.47 -20.21 -18.04
N TYR A 170 6.50 -19.35 -17.73
CA TYR A 170 6.68 -17.94 -17.41
C TYR A 170 6.11 -17.70 -16.01
N ASP A 171 6.94 -17.17 -15.12
CA ASP A 171 6.51 -16.85 -13.75
C ASP A 171 5.94 -15.42 -13.68
N LEU A 172 4.69 -15.31 -13.23
CA LEU A 172 4.04 -14.06 -12.88
C LEU A 172 3.94 -13.93 -11.34
N PRO A 173 3.77 -12.72 -10.82
CA PRO A 173 3.37 -12.53 -9.43
C PRO A 173 2.10 -13.30 -9.08
N PRO A 174 1.81 -13.56 -7.80
CA PRO A 174 0.56 -14.19 -7.40
C PRO A 174 -0.64 -13.33 -7.85
N LEU A 175 -1.63 -13.96 -8.45
CA LEU A 175 -2.86 -13.31 -8.90
C LEU A 175 -3.96 -13.54 -7.86
N TYR A 176 -4.50 -12.45 -7.32
CA TYR A 176 -5.44 -12.46 -6.20
C TYR A 176 -6.91 -12.41 -6.63
N GLY A 177 -7.19 -12.39 -7.91
CA GLY A 177 -8.52 -12.38 -8.49
C GLY A 177 -8.56 -13.00 -9.88
N PRO A 178 -9.77 -13.25 -10.42
CA PRO A 178 -9.94 -13.74 -11.78
C PRO A 178 -9.43 -12.69 -12.77
N THR A 179 -8.76 -13.13 -13.84
CA THR A 179 -8.23 -12.21 -14.85
C THR A 179 -8.02 -12.93 -16.19
N PRO A 180 -8.34 -12.26 -17.32
CA PRO A 180 -7.87 -12.70 -18.62
C PRO A 180 -6.36 -12.45 -18.73
N ILE A 181 -5.64 -13.45 -19.26
CA ILE A 181 -4.21 -13.36 -19.54
C ILE A 181 -4.02 -13.44 -21.04
N THR A 182 -3.32 -12.46 -21.61
CA THR A 182 -3.05 -12.40 -23.04
C THR A 182 -1.55 -12.37 -23.27
N LEU A 183 -1.04 -13.31 -24.05
CA LEU A 183 0.35 -13.37 -24.52
C LEU A 183 0.39 -12.97 -25.98
N CYS A 184 0.92 -11.78 -26.28
CA CYS A 184 1.11 -11.27 -27.64
C CYS A 184 2.56 -11.37 -28.03
N TYR A 185 2.87 -11.89 -29.21
CA TYR A 185 4.24 -12.09 -29.66
C TYR A 185 4.61 -11.24 -30.87
N ASP A 186 5.91 -10.95 -30.99
CA ASP A 186 6.51 -10.15 -32.06
C ASP A 186 5.81 -8.79 -32.28
N ALA A 187 5.25 -8.19 -31.21
CA ALA A 187 4.39 -7.02 -31.32
C ALA A 187 5.09 -5.85 -32.05
N THR A 188 6.33 -5.57 -31.71
CA THR A 188 7.12 -4.48 -32.31
C THR A 188 7.37 -4.70 -33.79
N ILE A 189 7.74 -5.94 -34.17
CA ILE A 189 7.99 -6.29 -35.57
C ILE A 189 6.69 -6.27 -36.38
N ARG A 190 5.63 -6.86 -35.84
CA ARG A 190 4.32 -6.93 -36.49
C ARG A 190 3.74 -5.55 -36.74
N GLU A 191 3.78 -4.68 -35.75
CA GLU A 191 3.34 -3.28 -35.90
C GLU A 191 4.13 -2.55 -36.98
N ALA A 192 5.45 -2.68 -36.98
CA ALA A 192 6.32 -2.04 -37.99
C ALA A 192 6.09 -2.56 -39.41
N LEU A 193 5.67 -3.82 -39.55
CA LEU A 193 5.32 -4.43 -40.84
C LEU A 193 3.85 -4.21 -41.25
N GLY A 194 3.06 -3.50 -40.45
CA GLY A 194 1.63 -3.30 -40.70
C GLY A 194 0.80 -4.61 -40.61
N LEU A 195 1.23 -5.54 -39.75
CA LEU A 195 0.52 -6.78 -39.46
C LEU A 195 -0.32 -6.65 -38.19
N ASP A 196 -1.46 -7.33 -38.16
CA ASP A 196 -2.28 -7.38 -36.94
C ASP A 196 -1.53 -8.05 -35.79
N SER A 197 -1.79 -7.60 -34.57
CA SER A 197 -1.25 -8.26 -33.37
C SER A 197 -1.80 -9.66 -33.24
N THR A 198 -0.92 -10.63 -32.96
CA THR A 198 -1.31 -12.03 -32.72
C THR A 198 -1.09 -12.37 -31.26
N CYS A 199 -2.17 -12.82 -30.61
CA CYS A 199 -2.15 -13.10 -29.19
C CYS A 199 -2.84 -14.42 -28.88
N ILE A 200 -2.30 -15.11 -27.89
CA ILE A 200 -2.88 -16.30 -27.27
C ILE A 200 -3.53 -15.86 -25.96
N ARG A 201 -4.70 -16.41 -25.66
CA ARG A 201 -5.47 -16.04 -24.47
C ARG A 201 -5.73 -17.24 -23.58
N ALA A 202 -5.67 -17.00 -22.28
CA ALA A 202 -6.14 -17.93 -21.25
C ALA A 202 -6.86 -17.08 -20.19
N GLU A 203 -7.68 -17.69 -19.36
CA GLU A 203 -8.44 -17.01 -18.32
C GLU A 203 -8.24 -17.73 -16.99
N LEU A 204 -7.85 -16.98 -15.96
CA LEU A 204 -7.85 -17.47 -14.60
C LEU A 204 -9.26 -17.25 -14.02
N LEU A 205 -9.96 -18.35 -13.75
CA LEU A 205 -11.31 -18.29 -13.19
C LEU A 205 -11.27 -18.03 -11.68
N GLU A 206 -12.33 -17.44 -11.15
CA GLU A 206 -12.45 -17.16 -9.69
C GLU A 206 -12.29 -18.42 -8.84
N SER A 207 -12.83 -19.55 -9.28
CA SER A 207 -12.72 -20.85 -8.60
C SER A 207 -11.30 -21.44 -8.59
N GLU A 208 -10.40 -20.95 -9.41
CA GLU A 208 -9.01 -21.40 -9.53
C GLU A 208 -8.04 -20.52 -8.75
N VAL A 209 -8.45 -19.31 -8.36
CA VAL A 209 -7.61 -18.38 -7.60
C VAL A 209 -7.23 -18.98 -6.26
N LYS A 210 -5.93 -19.13 -6.01
CA LYS A 210 -5.39 -19.68 -4.75
C LYS A 210 -4.79 -18.63 -3.86
N ALA A 211 -4.08 -17.66 -4.44
CA ALA A 211 -3.40 -16.63 -3.66
C ALA A 211 -4.41 -15.75 -2.91
N VAL A 212 -4.07 -15.40 -1.67
CA VAL A 212 -4.86 -14.53 -0.81
C VAL A 212 -4.04 -13.35 -0.30
N LYS A 213 -4.69 -12.19 -0.21
CA LYS A 213 -4.12 -10.96 0.32
C LYS A 213 -5.19 -10.18 1.07
N PHE A 214 -4.79 -9.26 1.93
CA PHE A 214 -5.71 -8.36 2.60
C PHE A 214 -5.01 -7.04 2.94
N GLU A 215 -5.80 -6.01 3.28
CA GLU A 215 -5.33 -4.73 3.77
C GLU A 215 -6.07 -4.38 5.06
N LEU A 216 -5.34 -4.04 6.11
CA LEU A 216 -5.90 -3.80 7.43
C LEU A 216 -6.20 -2.32 7.62
N THR A 217 -7.48 -2.01 7.85
CA THR A 217 -7.92 -0.67 8.23
C THR A 217 -8.43 -0.69 9.67
N SER A 218 -8.01 0.29 10.47
CA SER A 218 -8.46 0.44 11.85
C SER A 218 -9.01 1.84 12.09
N LEU A 219 -10.25 1.92 12.60
CA LEU A 219 -10.95 3.18 12.83
C LEU A 219 -11.33 3.30 14.31
N ALA A 220 -10.77 4.29 14.98
CA ALA A 220 -11.11 4.63 16.36
C ALA A 220 -12.43 5.42 16.43
N THR A 221 -13.24 5.12 17.42
CA THR A 221 -14.40 5.95 17.75
C THR A 221 -13.90 7.25 18.38
N THR A 222 -14.18 8.36 17.72
CA THR A 222 -13.84 9.72 18.23
C THR A 222 -14.80 10.12 19.34
N ARG A 223 -14.30 10.86 20.31
CA ARG A 223 -15.12 11.42 21.40
C ARG A 223 -15.30 12.91 21.22
N GLY A 224 -16.55 13.39 21.49
CA GLY A 224 -16.97 14.77 21.40
C GLY A 224 -17.25 15.23 19.98
N LYS A 225 -17.90 16.41 19.90
CA LYS A 225 -18.21 17.07 18.63
C LYS A 225 -17.09 18.03 18.25
N GLU A 226 -16.96 18.31 16.97
CA GLU A 226 -16.07 19.36 16.48
C GLU A 226 -16.41 20.70 17.16
N GLY A 227 -15.40 21.39 17.68
CA GLY A 227 -15.58 22.63 18.44
C GLY A 227 -15.97 22.46 19.92
N GLU A 228 -16.23 21.25 20.41
CA GLU A 228 -16.52 21.00 21.82
C GLU A 228 -15.27 21.18 22.68
N LYS A 229 -15.37 22.08 23.66
CA LYS A 229 -14.29 22.32 24.62
C LYS A 229 -14.20 21.14 25.60
N SER A 230 -13.10 20.42 25.59
CA SER A 230 -12.79 19.37 26.55
C SER A 230 -11.34 19.47 27.00
N ASN A 231 -11.11 19.22 28.29
CA ASN A 231 -9.76 19.10 28.87
C ASN A 231 -9.31 17.64 28.97
N GLU A 232 -9.90 16.74 28.16
CA GLU A 232 -9.44 15.36 28.04
C GLU A 232 -8.09 15.31 27.30
N ARG A 233 -7.06 14.80 27.97
CA ARG A 233 -5.74 14.60 27.39
C ARG A 233 -5.72 13.30 26.60
N ASN A 234 -4.98 13.24 25.48
CA ASN A 234 -4.87 12.08 24.60
C ASN A 234 -6.23 11.60 24.08
N ARG A 235 -7.18 12.51 23.93
CA ARG A 235 -8.52 12.26 23.39
C ARG A 235 -8.41 11.82 21.93
N PRO A 236 -9.10 10.75 21.49
CA PRO A 236 -9.16 10.39 20.09
C PRO A 236 -9.98 11.43 19.31
N THR A 237 -9.31 12.30 18.56
CA THR A 237 -9.91 13.37 17.75
C THR A 237 -10.00 13.01 16.27
N SER A 238 -9.29 11.97 15.84
CA SER A 238 -9.31 11.41 14.48
C SER A 238 -9.76 9.95 14.52
N GLN A 239 -10.49 9.52 13.51
CA GLN A 239 -10.81 8.11 13.32
C GLN A 239 -9.57 7.29 12.97
N LEU A 240 -8.61 7.89 12.24
CA LEU A 240 -7.35 7.24 11.92
C LEU A 240 -6.45 7.18 13.16
N LEU A 241 -5.98 5.99 13.49
CA LEU A 241 -4.99 5.78 14.53
C LEU A 241 -3.61 6.25 14.05
N ILE A 242 -2.93 7.01 14.90
CA ILE A 242 -1.54 7.44 14.67
C ILE A 242 -0.64 6.43 15.37
N GLU A 243 0.26 5.83 14.61
CA GLU A 243 1.22 4.86 15.15
C GLU A 243 2.08 5.50 16.28
N SER A 244 2.31 4.76 17.34
CA SER A 244 3.06 5.19 18.53
C SER A 244 2.40 6.30 19.38
N SER A 245 1.19 6.73 19.05
CA SER A 245 0.45 7.69 19.89
C SER A 245 -0.21 7.00 21.07
N GLU A 246 -0.36 7.73 22.15
CA GLU A 246 -1.13 7.32 23.32
C GLU A 246 -2.55 7.88 23.28
N TYR A 247 -3.51 7.05 23.61
CA TYR A 247 -4.93 7.41 23.62
C TYR A 247 -5.53 7.32 25.03
N SER A 248 -6.48 8.18 25.31
CA SER A 248 -7.29 8.11 26.52
C SER A 248 -8.27 6.94 26.41
N GLY A 249 -8.25 6.04 27.39
CA GLY A 249 -9.20 4.93 27.50
C GLY A 249 -10.52 5.30 28.19
N PRO A 250 -11.57 4.51 28.04
CA PRO A 250 -11.70 3.39 27.11
C PRO A 250 -11.71 3.85 25.65
N LEU A 251 -11.06 3.12 24.74
CA LEU A 251 -11.02 3.41 23.30
C LEU A 251 -11.66 2.26 22.54
N GLU A 252 -12.73 2.51 21.82
CA GLU A 252 -13.32 1.56 20.89
C GLU A 252 -12.70 1.71 19.51
N VAL A 253 -12.27 0.59 18.91
CA VAL A 253 -11.71 0.53 17.57
C VAL A 253 -12.41 -0.56 16.76
N ALA A 254 -12.79 -0.20 15.54
CA ALA A 254 -13.24 -1.13 14.52
C ALA A 254 -12.07 -1.50 13.61
N PHE A 255 -11.88 -2.78 13.34
CA PHE A 255 -10.87 -3.33 12.47
C PHE A 255 -11.54 -3.99 11.28
N TYR A 256 -11.11 -3.61 10.08
CA TYR A 256 -11.61 -4.12 8.80
C TYR A 256 -10.47 -4.85 8.09
N SER A 257 -10.70 -6.12 7.74
CA SER A 257 -9.67 -6.94 7.11
C SER A 257 -9.50 -6.69 5.61
N ASN A 258 -10.48 -6.08 4.94
CA ASN A 258 -10.47 -5.77 3.50
C ASN A 258 -9.77 -6.84 2.65
N PRO A 259 -10.30 -8.08 2.60
CA PRO A 259 -9.64 -9.19 1.94
C PRO A 259 -9.87 -9.20 0.44
N THR A 260 -8.98 -9.86 -0.31
CA THR A 260 -9.24 -10.26 -1.70
C THR A 260 -10.34 -11.34 -1.76
N PRO A 261 -11.02 -11.52 -2.91
CA PRO A 261 -12.18 -12.42 -3.02
C PRO A 261 -11.95 -13.87 -2.58
N GLY A 262 -10.74 -14.40 -2.74
CA GLY A 262 -10.39 -15.79 -2.41
C GLY A 262 -10.22 -16.10 -0.92
N VAL A 263 -10.36 -15.14 -0.02
CA VAL A 263 -10.22 -15.33 1.44
C VAL A 263 -11.47 -15.98 2.02
N LEU A 264 -11.30 -17.05 2.82
CA LEU A 264 -12.37 -17.79 3.47
C LEU A 264 -12.34 -17.73 4.99
N TYR A 265 -11.16 -17.60 5.59
CA TYR A 265 -10.97 -17.69 7.04
C TYR A 265 -10.18 -16.49 7.55
N TYR A 266 -10.55 -16.05 8.76
CA TYR A 266 -9.98 -14.91 9.46
C TYR A 266 -9.53 -15.36 10.83
N ASP A 267 -8.37 -14.89 11.28
CA ASP A 267 -7.81 -15.21 12.58
C ASP A 267 -7.22 -13.95 13.21
N TRP A 268 -7.95 -13.43 14.21
CA TRP A 268 -7.58 -12.24 14.95
C TRP A 268 -7.07 -12.60 16.33
N HIS A 269 -5.92 -12.05 16.67
CA HIS A 269 -5.33 -12.16 17.99
C HIS A 269 -5.10 -10.76 18.58
N ILE A 270 -5.66 -10.51 19.77
CA ILE A 270 -5.42 -9.28 20.51
C ILE A 270 -4.54 -9.61 21.71
N TYR A 271 -3.42 -8.94 21.80
CA TYR A 271 -2.47 -9.06 22.90
C TYR A 271 -2.48 -7.79 23.74
N HIS A 272 -2.31 -7.94 25.07
CA HIS A 272 -2.00 -6.88 26.00
C HIS A 272 -0.61 -7.12 26.59
N GLY A 273 0.38 -6.31 26.19
CA GLY A 273 1.79 -6.66 26.41
C GLY A 273 2.16 -7.96 25.69
N ALA A 274 2.55 -8.98 26.46
CA ALA A 274 2.88 -10.32 25.96
C ALA A 274 1.68 -11.29 25.99
N ASP A 275 0.61 -10.96 26.70
CA ASP A 275 -0.49 -11.88 26.97
C ASP A 275 -1.53 -11.83 25.85
N LEU A 276 -1.88 -13.00 25.28
CA LEU A 276 -3.01 -13.15 24.37
C LEU A 276 -4.31 -13.05 25.18
N ILE A 277 -5.12 -12.03 24.90
CA ILE A 277 -6.36 -11.78 25.65
C ILE A 277 -7.63 -12.14 24.88
N ILE A 278 -7.59 -12.09 23.53
CA ILE A 278 -8.74 -12.35 22.67
C ILE A 278 -8.30 -13.05 21.39
N THR A 279 -9.16 -13.98 20.94
CA THR A 279 -9.15 -14.56 19.59
C THR A 279 -10.51 -14.38 18.96
N ARG A 280 -10.59 -14.03 17.67
CA ARG A 280 -11.81 -13.88 16.87
C ARG A 280 -11.59 -14.43 15.46
N ASN A 281 -12.69 -14.86 14.81
CA ASN A 281 -12.68 -15.44 13.46
C ASN A 281 -13.66 -14.73 12.51
N ASP A 282 -14.23 -13.62 12.92
CA ASP A 282 -15.11 -12.81 12.08
C ASP A 282 -14.29 -12.06 11.03
N LYS A 283 -14.89 -11.71 9.89
CA LYS A 283 -14.26 -10.90 8.86
C LYS A 283 -13.73 -9.59 9.42
N ASP A 284 -14.57 -8.87 10.15
CA ASP A 284 -14.27 -7.59 10.76
C ASP A 284 -14.61 -7.66 12.25
N ILE A 285 -13.84 -6.99 13.09
CA ILE A 285 -14.02 -7.02 14.53
C ILE A 285 -14.10 -5.60 15.13
N ARG A 286 -14.72 -5.52 16.32
CA ARG A 286 -14.65 -4.34 17.18
C ARG A 286 -14.16 -4.74 18.55
N TYR A 287 -13.31 -3.87 19.12
CA TYR A 287 -12.81 -4.09 20.47
C TYR A 287 -12.66 -2.79 21.23
N THR A 288 -12.97 -2.82 22.52
CA THR A 288 -12.84 -1.67 23.43
C THR A 288 -11.63 -1.90 24.34
N PHE A 289 -10.60 -1.11 24.14
CA PHE A 289 -9.39 -1.09 24.95
C PHE A 289 -9.64 -0.32 26.24
N SER A 290 -9.92 -1.04 27.32
CA SER A 290 -10.35 -0.43 28.60
C SER A 290 -9.24 -0.25 29.61
N SER A 291 -8.16 -1.05 29.55
CA SER A 291 -7.05 -0.99 30.50
C SER A 291 -5.85 -0.29 29.90
N PRO A 292 -5.05 0.46 30.70
CA PRO A 292 -3.83 1.07 30.20
C PRO A 292 -2.77 0.03 29.80
N GLY A 293 -1.96 0.42 28.83
CA GLY A 293 -0.84 -0.40 28.34
C GLY A 293 -0.78 -0.46 26.82
N SER A 294 0.18 -1.24 26.33
CA SER A 294 0.39 -1.46 24.93
C SER A 294 -0.36 -2.69 24.45
N TYR A 295 -1.16 -2.53 23.41
CA TYR A 295 -1.87 -3.59 22.76
C TYR A 295 -1.32 -3.82 21.36
N ARG A 296 -1.41 -5.07 20.93
CA ARG A 296 -1.07 -5.52 19.59
C ARG A 296 -2.22 -6.32 19.03
N VAL A 297 -2.79 -5.86 17.93
CA VAL A 297 -3.87 -6.53 17.20
C VAL A 297 -3.28 -7.13 15.94
N LEU A 298 -3.29 -8.44 15.85
CA LEU A 298 -2.76 -9.22 14.73
C LEU A 298 -3.94 -9.81 13.96
N CYS A 299 -3.93 -9.66 12.63
CA CYS A 299 -4.85 -10.32 11.72
C CYS A 299 -4.08 -11.24 10.79
N LYS A 300 -4.62 -12.43 10.53
CA LYS A 300 -4.21 -13.34 9.46
C LYS A 300 -5.43 -13.75 8.67
N VAL A 301 -5.27 -13.90 7.38
CA VAL A 301 -6.32 -14.43 6.52
C VAL A 301 -5.80 -15.62 5.71
N ASN A 302 -6.69 -16.57 5.44
CA ASN A 302 -6.34 -17.74 4.66
C ASN A 302 -7.54 -18.29 3.88
N ASN A 303 -7.25 -19.22 3.00
CA ASN A 303 -8.23 -20.14 2.42
C ASN A 303 -7.75 -21.60 2.60
N ALA A 304 -8.39 -22.55 1.92
CA ALA A 304 -8.01 -23.95 2.03
C ALA A 304 -6.58 -24.27 1.54
N SER A 305 -5.99 -23.41 0.70
CA SER A 305 -4.71 -23.65 0.02
C SER A 305 -3.60 -22.73 0.49
N CYS A 306 -3.91 -21.47 0.79
CA CYS A 306 -2.91 -20.42 1.02
C CYS A 306 -3.22 -19.61 2.28
N THR A 307 -2.15 -19.12 2.90
CA THR A 307 -2.22 -18.18 4.02
C THR A 307 -1.49 -16.90 3.61
N ALA A 308 -2.14 -15.74 3.79
CA ALA A 308 -1.50 -14.45 3.61
C ALA A 308 -0.61 -14.10 4.82
N ASP A 309 0.36 -13.23 4.61
CA ASP A 309 1.14 -12.66 5.69
C ASP A 309 0.26 -11.96 6.72
N SER A 310 0.71 -11.95 7.98
CA SER A 310 -0.02 -11.28 9.05
C SER A 310 0.19 -9.77 9.00
N MET A 311 -0.86 -9.01 9.29
CA MET A 311 -0.78 -7.56 9.51
C MET A 311 -1.04 -7.23 10.97
N GLU A 312 -0.39 -6.19 11.48
CA GLU A 312 -0.39 -5.82 12.89
C GLU A 312 -0.71 -4.32 13.08
N VAL A 313 -1.53 -4.02 14.09
CA VAL A 313 -1.77 -2.64 14.57
C VAL A 313 -1.40 -2.56 16.04
N LYS A 314 -0.63 -1.53 16.41
CA LYS A 314 -0.25 -1.21 17.79
C LYS A 314 -1.10 -0.08 18.33
N ILE A 315 -1.63 -0.27 19.54
CA ILE A 315 -2.48 0.71 20.23
C ILE A 315 -1.97 0.87 21.65
N ASN A 316 -1.71 2.11 22.07
CA ASN A 316 -1.27 2.44 23.41
C ASN A 316 -2.38 3.19 24.16
N ILE A 317 -2.79 2.67 25.31
CA ILE A 317 -3.76 3.29 26.18
C ILE A 317 -3.03 3.88 27.38
N SER A 318 -3.23 5.18 27.58
CA SER A 318 -2.61 5.93 28.68
C SER A 318 -3.18 5.53 30.03
N GLU A 319 -2.36 5.59 31.06
CA GLU A 319 -2.82 5.53 32.45
C GLU A 319 -3.76 6.70 32.77
N SER A 320 -4.60 6.54 33.80
CA SER A 320 -5.53 7.56 34.20
C SER A 320 -4.82 8.81 34.74
N TYR A 321 -5.50 9.94 34.60
CA TYR A 321 -5.04 11.22 35.11
C TYR A 321 -6.23 12.08 35.49
N LEU A 322 -6.10 12.82 36.61
CA LEU A 322 -7.07 13.80 37.02
C LEU A 322 -6.35 14.97 37.69
N ALA A 323 -6.61 16.19 37.25
CA ALA A 323 -6.18 17.42 37.90
C ALA A 323 -7.34 18.39 37.93
N VAL A 324 -7.48 19.03 39.09
CA VAL A 324 -8.53 20.04 39.36
C VAL A 324 -7.87 21.42 39.44
N PRO A 325 -8.31 22.39 38.61
CA PRO A 325 -7.80 23.76 38.71
C PRO A 325 -8.26 24.41 40.01
N ASN A 326 -7.53 25.43 40.46
CA ASN A 326 -7.87 26.21 41.67
C ASN A 326 -8.45 27.60 41.37
N VAL A 327 -8.60 27.97 40.10
CA VAL A 327 -9.11 29.26 39.65
C VAL A 327 -9.77 29.14 38.27
N PHE A 328 -10.82 29.92 38.05
CA PHE A 328 -11.39 30.13 36.73
C PHE A 328 -11.98 31.54 36.61
N THR A 329 -12.14 32.03 35.39
CA THR A 329 -12.47 33.42 35.08
C THR A 329 -13.62 33.49 34.07
N PRO A 330 -14.88 33.33 34.50
CA PRO A 330 -16.05 33.35 33.60
C PRO A 330 -16.38 34.77 33.15
N ASN A 331 -15.54 35.35 32.28
CA ASN A 331 -15.65 36.69 31.74
C ASN A 331 -16.08 36.72 30.26
N GLY A 332 -16.16 35.55 29.61
CA GLY A 332 -16.60 35.39 28.23
C GLY A 332 -15.50 35.66 27.18
N ASP A 333 -14.22 35.61 27.55
CA ASP A 333 -13.08 35.78 26.64
C ASP A 333 -12.67 34.48 25.95
N GLY A 334 -13.30 33.39 26.29
CA GLY A 334 -13.01 32.05 25.75
C GLY A 334 -11.91 31.27 26.49
N MET A 335 -11.28 31.89 27.50
CA MET A 335 -10.18 31.29 28.27
C MET A 335 -10.61 31.11 29.74
N ASN A 336 -10.53 29.89 30.27
CA ASN A 336 -10.90 29.56 31.65
C ASN A 336 -12.29 30.05 32.08
N ASP A 337 -13.23 30.20 31.14
CA ASP A 337 -14.60 30.60 31.39
C ASP A 337 -15.41 29.56 32.19
N GLU A 338 -14.92 28.34 32.24
CA GLU A 338 -15.54 27.25 32.98
C GLU A 338 -14.53 26.60 33.91
N PHE A 339 -14.97 26.25 35.09
CA PHE A 339 -14.23 25.39 36.00
C PHE A 339 -14.28 23.96 35.49
N ARG A 340 -13.24 23.51 34.81
CA ARG A 340 -13.12 22.20 34.16
C ARG A 340 -11.93 21.44 34.69
N VAL A 341 -12.13 20.18 35.02
CA VAL A 341 -11.02 19.26 35.33
C VAL A 341 -10.24 18.90 34.09
N ALA A 342 -8.93 18.70 34.24
CA ALA A 342 -8.13 18.03 33.20
C ALA A 342 -8.05 16.56 33.53
N TYR A 343 -8.36 15.70 32.56
CA TYR A 343 -8.47 14.26 32.81
C TYR A 343 -7.98 13.43 31.61
N ARG A 344 -7.82 12.13 31.88
CA ARG A 344 -7.49 11.12 30.90
C ARG A 344 -7.85 9.75 31.46
N SER A 345 -8.38 8.85 30.64
CA SER A 345 -8.64 7.44 30.95
C SER A 345 -9.46 7.23 32.24
N LEU A 346 -10.54 8.01 32.42
CA LEU A 346 -11.46 7.83 33.54
C LEU A 346 -12.63 6.91 33.18
N LYS A 347 -12.98 6.01 34.09
CA LYS A 347 -14.11 5.08 34.02
C LYS A 347 -15.34 5.58 34.79
N GLU A 348 -15.10 6.25 35.91
CA GLU A 348 -16.12 6.88 36.76
C GLU A 348 -15.66 8.27 37.17
N PHE A 349 -16.62 9.19 37.25
CA PHE A 349 -16.33 10.57 37.67
C PHE A 349 -17.56 11.18 38.33
N HIS A 350 -17.33 11.90 39.41
CA HIS A 350 -18.36 12.71 40.05
C HIS A 350 -17.70 13.91 40.77
N ILE A 351 -18.17 15.10 40.49
CA ILE A 351 -17.72 16.34 41.11
C ILE A 351 -18.90 17.10 41.72
N TRP A 352 -18.69 17.65 42.87
CA TRP A 352 -19.61 18.54 43.56
C TRP A 352 -18.88 19.86 43.88
N VAL A 353 -19.56 21.01 43.69
CA VAL A 353 -19.04 22.32 44.05
C VAL A 353 -20.00 22.97 45.04
N TYR A 354 -19.43 23.50 46.12
CA TYR A 354 -20.17 24.10 47.22
C TYR A 354 -19.74 25.57 47.40
N ASN A 355 -20.67 26.43 47.83
CA ASN A 355 -20.34 27.74 48.26
C ASN A 355 -19.75 27.73 49.68
N ARG A 356 -19.32 28.91 50.20
CA ARG A 356 -18.73 29.05 51.53
C ARG A 356 -19.64 28.63 52.70
N TRP A 357 -20.95 28.50 52.46
CA TRP A 357 -21.93 28.05 53.46
C TRP A 357 -22.26 26.55 53.32
N GLY A 358 -21.54 25.80 52.51
CA GLY A 358 -21.75 24.38 52.29
C GLY A 358 -22.97 24.05 51.40
N LYS A 359 -23.57 25.04 50.73
CA LYS A 359 -24.66 24.79 49.79
C LYS A 359 -24.11 24.34 48.45
N LEU A 360 -24.62 23.23 47.93
CA LEU A 360 -24.28 22.70 46.60
C LEU A 360 -24.71 23.72 45.52
N VAL A 361 -23.80 24.05 44.62
CA VAL A 361 -24.00 25.02 43.54
C VAL A 361 -23.79 24.44 42.15
N TYR A 362 -23.02 23.35 42.06
CA TYR A 362 -22.80 22.60 40.79
C TYR A 362 -22.52 21.13 41.10
N GLU A 363 -22.97 20.28 40.20
CA GLU A 363 -22.72 18.85 40.26
C GLU A 363 -22.62 18.30 38.82
N SER A 364 -21.67 17.35 38.57
CA SER A 364 -21.56 16.67 37.31
C SER A 364 -20.96 15.29 37.50
N THR A 365 -21.46 14.32 36.68
CA THR A 365 -20.86 12.98 36.49
C THR A 365 -20.07 12.87 35.19
N ASP A 366 -20.03 13.95 34.40
CA ASP A 366 -19.34 14.00 33.11
C ASP A 366 -18.10 14.89 33.28
N PRO A 367 -16.87 14.34 33.17
CA PRO A 367 -15.64 15.10 33.35
C PRO A 367 -15.41 16.12 32.21
N ALA A 368 -16.09 15.97 31.07
CA ALA A 368 -16.00 16.90 29.96
C ALA A 368 -16.78 18.21 30.23
N LYS A 369 -17.75 18.19 31.16
CA LYS A 369 -18.57 19.35 31.51
C LYS A 369 -17.93 20.19 32.61
N GLY A 370 -17.83 21.47 32.38
CA GLY A 370 -17.36 22.46 33.36
C GLY A 370 -18.52 23.24 34.02
N TRP A 371 -18.24 23.84 35.17
CA TRP A 371 -19.13 24.83 35.78
C TRP A 371 -18.84 26.22 35.22
N ASP A 372 -19.83 26.87 34.63
CA ASP A 372 -19.75 28.18 34.00
C ASP A 372 -19.80 29.35 34.99
N GLY A 373 -19.79 29.07 36.29
CA GLY A 373 -19.89 30.08 37.33
C GLY A 373 -21.29 30.69 37.49
N THR A 374 -22.34 29.96 37.03
CA THR A 374 -23.74 30.39 37.29
C THR A 374 -24.41 29.52 38.36
N ILE A 375 -25.39 30.08 39.06
CA ILE A 375 -26.26 29.37 39.99
C ILE A 375 -27.70 29.73 39.64
N ASN A 376 -28.49 28.71 39.22
CA ASN A 376 -29.88 28.91 38.75
C ASN A 376 -29.98 29.96 37.62
N GLY A 377 -29.03 29.94 36.67
CA GLY A 377 -28.99 30.82 35.52
C GLY A 377 -28.54 32.29 35.83
N ARG A 378 -28.08 32.55 37.03
CA ARG A 378 -27.54 33.87 37.43
C ARG A 378 -26.05 33.76 37.76
N PRO A 379 -25.23 34.76 37.42
CA PRO A 379 -23.82 34.79 37.81
C PRO A 379 -23.63 34.57 39.31
N ALA A 380 -22.80 33.62 39.69
CA ALA A 380 -22.37 33.40 41.05
C ALA A 380 -21.45 34.54 41.52
N ALA A 381 -21.45 34.85 42.83
CA ALA A 381 -20.58 35.84 43.38
C ALA A 381 -19.09 35.46 43.24
N GLU A 382 -18.21 36.46 43.06
CA GLU A 382 -16.77 36.25 43.14
C GLU A 382 -16.33 35.77 44.51
N GLY A 383 -15.27 34.97 44.54
CA GLY A 383 -14.67 34.48 45.78
C GLY A 383 -14.44 32.98 45.76
N ALA A 384 -14.23 32.43 46.97
CA ALA A 384 -13.89 31.05 47.16
C ALA A 384 -15.13 30.13 47.18
N TYR A 385 -15.03 29.04 46.46
CA TYR A 385 -15.92 27.88 46.43
C TYR A 385 -15.11 26.63 46.82
N PHE A 386 -15.78 25.56 47.16
CA PHE A 386 -15.12 24.30 47.55
C PHE A 386 -15.60 23.16 46.67
N TYR A 387 -14.68 22.30 46.24
CA TYR A 387 -15.04 21.12 45.48
C TYR A 387 -14.75 19.85 46.25
N VAL A 388 -15.52 18.84 45.93
CA VAL A 388 -15.24 17.43 46.23
C VAL A 388 -15.32 16.68 44.91
N VAL A 389 -14.30 15.88 44.59
CA VAL A 389 -14.31 15.03 43.43
C VAL A 389 -14.00 13.58 43.81
N ARG A 390 -14.72 12.65 43.19
CA ARG A 390 -14.47 11.23 43.24
C ARG A 390 -14.39 10.73 41.83
N ALA A 391 -13.31 10.01 41.50
CA ALA A 391 -13.15 9.42 40.18
C ALA A 391 -12.40 8.09 40.27
N LYS A 392 -12.64 7.25 39.26
CA LYS A 392 -11.98 5.97 39.10
C LYS A 392 -11.40 5.90 37.70
N GLY A 393 -10.11 5.64 37.59
CA GLY A 393 -9.41 5.44 36.33
C GLY A 393 -9.65 4.05 35.74
N THR A 394 -9.33 3.88 34.49
CA THR A 394 -9.35 2.59 33.78
C THR A 394 -8.29 1.61 34.31
N ASP A 395 -7.29 2.11 35.01
CA ASP A 395 -6.20 1.37 35.67
C ASP A 395 -6.51 0.94 37.12
N ALA A 396 -7.61 1.42 37.68
CA ALA A 396 -7.95 1.15 39.10
C ALA A 396 -8.10 -0.35 39.39
N ASP A 397 -8.65 -1.13 38.46
CA ASP A 397 -8.86 -2.57 38.64
C ASP A 397 -7.52 -3.34 38.57
N LYS A 398 -6.52 -2.86 37.83
CA LYS A 398 -5.18 -3.44 37.74
C LYS A 398 -4.44 -3.47 39.09
N TYR A 399 -4.79 -2.54 39.96
CA TYR A 399 -4.18 -2.41 41.28
C TYR A 399 -5.05 -2.92 42.44
N ALA A 400 -6.28 -3.41 42.15
CA ALA A 400 -7.16 -3.99 43.18
C ALA A 400 -6.49 -5.20 43.84
N ASP A 401 -5.84 -6.08 43.10
CA ASP A 401 -5.08 -7.23 43.60
C ASP A 401 -3.82 -6.80 44.36
N TYR A 402 -3.16 -5.73 43.91
CA TYR A 402 -1.99 -5.15 44.59
C TYR A 402 -2.34 -4.55 45.97
N ILE A 403 -3.53 -3.93 46.08
CA ILE A 403 -4.04 -3.42 47.36
C ILE A 403 -4.38 -4.57 48.32
N GLY A 404 -4.97 -5.65 47.82
CA GLY A 404 -5.24 -6.86 48.61
C GLY A 404 -3.98 -7.47 49.23
N LEU A 405 -2.88 -7.50 48.45
CA LEU A 405 -1.58 -7.98 48.89
C LEU A 405 -0.88 -7.01 49.88
N LYS A 406 -1.13 -5.70 49.83
CA LYS A 406 -0.52 -4.68 50.71
C LYS A 406 -1.41 -4.19 51.86
N ALA A 407 -2.63 -4.66 51.97
CA ALA A 407 -3.52 -4.29 53.12
C ALA A 407 -2.92 -4.62 54.49
N THR A 408 -1.89 -5.41 54.54
CA THR A 408 -1.05 -5.69 55.71
C THR A 408 0.05 -4.65 55.93
N TYR A 409 0.32 -3.76 54.99
CA TYR A 409 1.44 -2.80 55.05
C TYR A 409 0.97 -1.34 55.01
N ASN A 410 0.81 -0.74 56.17
CA ASN A 410 0.75 0.69 56.45
C ASN A 410 -0.37 1.54 55.77
N LYS A 411 -1.52 1.68 56.42
CA LYS A 411 -2.70 2.44 56.00
C LYS A 411 -2.44 3.90 55.58
N LYS A 412 -1.44 4.59 56.18
CA LYS A 412 -1.05 5.97 55.81
C LYS A 412 -0.36 6.09 54.44
N LYS A 413 0.44 5.09 54.05
CA LYS A 413 1.11 5.11 52.76
C LYS A 413 0.15 4.76 51.60
N LEU A 414 -0.87 3.96 51.92
CA LEU A 414 -1.91 3.57 50.95
C LEU A 414 -2.81 4.77 50.56
N GLU A 415 -3.05 5.71 51.48
CA GLU A 415 -3.86 6.91 51.20
C GLU A 415 -3.12 7.95 50.34
N ALA A 416 -1.80 8.04 50.47
CA ALA A 416 -0.97 8.90 49.61
C ALA A 416 -0.80 8.34 48.20
N ASP A 417 -0.86 6.99 48.04
CA ASP A 417 -0.68 6.30 46.75
C ASP A 417 -1.99 6.10 45.96
N LYS A 418 -3.17 6.49 46.51
CA LYS A 418 -4.47 6.27 45.86
C LYS A 418 -4.59 6.95 44.48
N SER A 419 -3.95 8.11 44.29
CA SER A 419 -3.89 8.79 42.99
C SER A 419 -3.02 8.03 41.96
N VAL A 420 -2.03 7.29 42.45
CA VAL A 420 -1.12 6.48 41.62
C VAL A 420 -1.80 5.21 41.12
N ILE A 421 -2.87 4.77 41.80
CA ILE A 421 -3.62 3.55 41.48
C ILE A 421 -4.95 3.82 40.75
N GLY A 422 -5.12 5.00 40.17
CA GLY A 422 -6.32 5.35 39.43
C GLY A 422 -7.58 5.57 40.29
N ILE A 423 -7.44 5.76 41.60
CA ILE A 423 -8.54 6.10 42.52
C ILE A 423 -8.32 7.53 43.03
N TYR A 424 -9.20 8.42 42.64
CA TYR A 424 -9.12 9.84 42.95
C TYR A 424 -10.21 10.22 43.97
N GLN A 425 -9.79 10.77 45.11
CA GLN A 425 -10.64 11.40 46.10
C GLN A 425 -9.97 12.71 46.48
N MET A 426 -10.45 13.81 45.90
CA MET A 426 -9.83 15.12 46.06
C MET A 426 -10.85 16.14 46.57
N SER A 427 -10.38 17.08 47.36
CA SER A 427 -11.16 18.27 47.77
C SER A 427 -10.22 19.46 47.88
N GLY A 428 -10.76 20.62 47.63
CA GLY A 428 -10.00 21.88 47.67
C GLY A 428 -10.87 23.07 47.44
N ASP A 429 -10.23 24.24 47.35
CA ASP A 429 -10.87 25.51 47.04
C ASP A 429 -10.72 25.89 45.58
N ILE A 430 -11.68 26.67 45.10
CA ILE A 430 -11.71 27.23 43.75
C ILE A 430 -11.97 28.72 43.89
N ASN A 431 -11.18 29.54 43.22
CA ASN A 431 -11.40 30.97 43.16
C ASN A 431 -12.13 31.38 41.88
N LEU A 432 -13.35 31.85 42.00
CA LEU A 432 -14.09 32.48 40.92
C LEU A 432 -13.75 33.97 40.87
N ILE A 433 -13.15 34.39 39.77
CA ILE A 433 -12.71 35.78 39.54
C ILE A 433 -13.37 36.28 38.25
N ARG A 434 -14.07 37.41 38.33
CA ARG A 434 -14.61 38.10 37.15
C ARG A 434 -13.82 39.39 37.01
N GLY A 435 -12.76 39.39 36.25
CA GLY A 435 -12.00 40.63 36.01
C GLY A 435 -12.94 41.79 35.62
N SER A 436 -12.64 42.98 36.11
CA SER A 436 -13.38 44.20 35.76
C SER A 436 -13.46 44.30 34.23
N ARG A 437 -14.67 44.30 33.66
CA ARG A 437 -14.86 44.71 32.27
C ARG A 437 -14.27 46.12 32.14
N LYS A 438 -13.16 46.28 31.40
CA LYS A 438 -12.71 47.58 30.94
C LYS A 438 -13.62 48.11 29.87
#